data_51025159d361d958c5f1dd2b751ae9f4
#
_entry.id   51025159d361d958c5f1dd2b751ae9f4
#
_cell.length_a   1.000
_cell.length_b   1.000
_cell.length_c   1.000
_cell.angle_alpha   90.00
_cell.angle_beta   90.00
_cell.angle_gamma   90.00
#
_symmetry.space_group_name_H-M   'P 1'
#
loop_
_entity.id
_entity.type
_entity.pdbx_description
1 polymer ?
#
loop_
_entity_poly.entity_id
_entity_poly.type
_entity_poly.pdbx_seq_one_letter_code
_entity_poly.pdbx_strand_id
1 'polypeptide(L)'
;MLAHKLNAALAVLASLSVASAQTYRRLGTCPTLGCVLPPDQSDFLPGQLFDLRVEVHAPVNGSEAAHDGKPDKDFTVTIAKDGEKPQDFAKAFDLKEPKLETWTFSWFEDLFAEDAGTPSVVNVASKAYRKLALYEPGTYTVTLKYYDGEETTAEWTVRDIKPKRKAKNVIFFIGDGMTTSMVGFSPIG
;
A
#
# COMPACT_ATOMS: atom_id res chain seq x y z
N MET A 1 5.61 -45.47 -30.86
CA MET A 1 6.80 -44.88 -30.19
C MET A 1 6.98 -43.35 -30.36
N LEU A 2 6.28 -42.70 -31.29
CA LEU A 2 6.39 -41.23 -31.49
C LEU A 2 5.54 -40.41 -30.50
N ALA A 3 4.41 -40.92 -30.01
CA ALA A 3 3.48 -40.21 -29.12
C ALA A 3 4.05 -39.95 -27.71
N HIS A 4 4.88 -40.83 -27.18
CA HIS A 4 5.48 -40.65 -25.86
C HIS A 4 6.59 -39.58 -25.80
N LYS A 5 7.23 -39.29 -26.91
CA LYS A 5 8.29 -38.25 -26.95
C LYS A 5 7.70 -36.84 -27.04
N LEU A 6 6.46 -36.71 -27.60
CA LEU A 6 5.80 -35.41 -27.68
C LEU A 6 5.26 -34.93 -26.34
N ASN A 7 4.77 -35.85 -25.50
CA ASN A 7 4.27 -35.51 -24.18
C ASN A 7 5.37 -35.11 -23.17
N ALA A 8 6.57 -35.65 -23.33
CA ALA A 8 7.71 -35.26 -22.48
C ALA A 8 8.23 -33.86 -22.82
N ALA A 9 8.19 -33.46 -24.10
CA ALA A 9 8.59 -32.11 -24.51
C ALA A 9 7.59 -31.03 -24.07
N LEU A 10 6.28 -31.36 -24.04
CA LEU A 10 5.25 -30.44 -23.56
C LEU A 10 5.31 -30.23 -22.01
N ALA A 11 5.68 -31.26 -21.26
CA ALA A 11 5.82 -31.16 -19.80
C ALA A 11 7.02 -30.31 -19.38
N VAL A 12 8.08 -30.27 -20.17
CA VAL A 12 9.26 -29.41 -19.89
C VAL A 12 9.02 -27.94 -20.23
N LEU A 13 8.16 -27.65 -21.20
CA LEU A 13 7.77 -26.26 -21.52
C LEU A 13 6.78 -25.66 -20.48
N ALA A 14 6.00 -26.49 -19.79
CA ALA A 14 5.08 -26.03 -18.75
C ALA A 14 5.79 -25.68 -17.41
N SER A 15 7.04 -26.11 -17.23
CA SER A 15 7.82 -25.82 -16.02
C SER A 15 8.72 -24.59 -16.11
N LEU A 16 8.70 -23.89 -17.24
CA LEU A 16 9.31 -22.56 -17.40
C LEU A 16 8.28 -21.45 -17.05
N SER A 17 7.52 -21.63 -15.97
CA SER A 17 7.01 -20.49 -15.25
C SER A 17 8.24 -19.75 -14.71
N VAL A 18 8.63 -18.70 -15.42
CA VAL A 18 9.59 -17.73 -14.91
C VAL A 18 9.00 -17.27 -13.59
N ALA A 19 9.52 -17.80 -12.48
CA ALA A 19 9.34 -17.16 -11.21
C ALA A 19 10.00 -15.78 -11.40
N SER A 20 9.16 -14.78 -11.68
CA SER A 20 9.57 -13.39 -11.57
C SER A 20 9.97 -13.22 -10.12
N ALA A 21 11.25 -13.42 -9.83
CA ALA A 21 11.80 -13.15 -8.53
C ALA A 21 11.64 -11.64 -8.33
N GLN A 22 10.67 -11.28 -7.52
CA GLN A 22 10.50 -9.90 -7.08
C GLN A 22 11.79 -9.54 -6.34
N THR A 23 12.58 -8.65 -6.89
CA THR A 23 13.89 -8.28 -6.38
C THR A 23 13.80 -7.52 -5.05
N TYR A 24 12.67 -6.89 -4.76
CA TYR A 24 12.37 -6.38 -3.43
C TYR A 24 10.87 -6.50 -3.13
N ARG A 25 10.55 -6.56 -1.84
CA ARG A 25 9.17 -6.70 -1.37
C ARG A 25 8.55 -5.32 -1.19
N ARG A 26 7.49 -5.02 -1.91
CA ARG A 26 6.70 -3.80 -1.71
C ARG A 26 6.00 -3.84 -0.36
N LEU A 27 5.90 -2.67 0.28
CA LEU A 27 5.09 -2.51 1.48
C LEU A 27 3.60 -2.61 1.11
N GLY A 28 2.77 -3.07 2.06
CA GLY A 28 1.32 -3.16 1.86
C GLY A 28 0.64 -1.82 1.54
N THR A 29 1.29 -0.70 1.88
CA THR A 29 0.85 0.66 1.52
C THR A 29 1.04 1.00 0.05
N CYS A 30 1.97 0.32 -0.61
CA CYS A 30 2.36 0.53 -2.01
C CYS A 30 2.42 -0.82 -2.73
N PRO A 31 1.29 -1.52 -2.89
CA PRO A 31 1.28 -2.86 -3.51
C PRO A 31 1.68 -2.82 -4.98
N THR A 32 1.51 -1.69 -5.63
CA THR A 32 1.88 -1.39 -7.01
C THR A 32 2.65 -0.06 -7.06
N LEU A 33 2.56 0.70 -8.14
CA LEU A 33 3.15 2.04 -8.24
C LEU A 33 2.33 3.11 -7.50
N GLY A 34 1.08 2.81 -7.13
CA GLY A 34 0.25 3.67 -6.30
C GLY A 34 0.31 3.30 -4.83
N CYS A 35 0.42 4.28 -3.96
CA CYS A 35 0.46 4.11 -2.50
C CYS A 35 -0.70 4.84 -1.86
N VAL A 36 -1.35 4.19 -0.88
CA VAL A 36 -2.40 4.77 -0.03
C VAL A 36 -1.99 4.60 1.43
N LEU A 37 -1.84 5.70 2.16
CA LEU A 37 -1.49 5.72 3.59
C LEU A 37 -2.54 6.53 4.36
N PRO A 38 -3.31 5.95 5.27
CA PRO A 38 -3.21 4.62 5.88
C PRO A 38 -3.45 3.47 4.89
N PRO A 39 -2.81 2.31 5.12
CA PRO A 39 -2.87 1.17 4.21
C PRO A 39 -4.24 0.48 4.22
N ASP A 40 -4.39 -0.47 3.31
CA ASP A 40 -5.49 -1.43 3.31
C ASP A 40 -5.65 -2.11 4.69
N GLN A 41 -6.89 -2.41 5.07
CA GLN A 41 -7.29 -3.02 6.34
C GLN A 41 -6.96 -2.16 7.59
N SER A 42 -6.85 -0.84 7.45
CA SER A 42 -6.72 0.05 8.60
C SER A 42 -8.03 0.18 9.36
N ASP A 43 -7.93 0.19 10.69
CA ASP A 43 -9.05 0.35 11.62
C ASP A 43 -9.04 1.73 12.28
N PHE A 44 -10.21 2.36 12.39
CA PHE A 44 -10.40 3.66 13.02
C PHE A 44 -11.51 3.60 14.08
N LEU A 45 -11.38 4.45 15.09
CA LEU A 45 -12.51 4.82 15.94
C LEU A 45 -13.25 6.02 15.33
N PRO A 46 -14.57 6.16 15.55
CA PRO A 46 -15.31 7.34 15.12
C PRO A 46 -14.68 8.63 15.65
N GLY A 47 -14.40 9.58 14.76
CA GLY A 47 -13.77 10.84 15.11
C GLY A 47 -12.26 10.77 15.38
N GLN A 48 -11.62 9.63 15.19
CA GLN A 48 -10.15 9.52 15.25
C GLN A 48 -9.52 10.35 14.13
N LEU A 49 -8.62 11.25 14.50
CA LEU A 49 -7.88 12.07 13.53
C LEU A 49 -6.82 11.24 12.80
N PHE A 50 -6.75 11.42 11.49
CA PHE A 50 -5.72 10.85 10.64
C PHE A 50 -5.36 11.78 9.48
N ASP A 51 -4.27 11.50 8.80
CA ASP A 51 -3.92 12.12 7.53
C ASP A 51 -3.95 11.05 6.44
N LEU A 52 -4.50 11.37 5.26
CA LEU A 52 -4.33 10.55 4.06
C LEU A 52 -3.17 11.10 3.25
N ARG A 53 -2.23 10.25 2.94
CA ARG A 53 -1.20 10.49 1.92
C ARG A 53 -1.35 9.49 0.80
N VAL A 54 -1.35 9.98 -0.42
CA VAL A 54 -1.30 9.17 -1.63
C VAL A 54 -0.05 9.51 -2.43
N GLU A 55 0.54 8.49 -3.03
CA GLU A 55 1.76 8.65 -3.82
C GLU A 55 1.64 7.83 -5.10
N VAL A 56 2.15 8.38 -6.20
CA VAL A 56 2.35 7.68 -7.47
C VAL A 56 3.83 7.65 -7.76
N HIS A 57 4.37 6.44 -7.88
CA HIS A 57 5.77 6.16 -8.07
C HIS A 57 6.09 5.95 -9.56
N ALA A 58 7.24 6.43 -10.01
CA ALA A 58 7.82 6.17 -11.31
C ALA A 58 9.29 5.77 -11.15
N PRO A 59 9.60 4.48 -11.09
CA PRO A 59 10.97 3.99 -11.06
C PRO A 59 11.72 4.38 -12.34
N VAL A 60 12.88 5.00 -12.18
CA VAL A 60 13.71 5.51 -13.29
C VAL A 60 14.59 4.42 -13.85
N ASN A 61 15.13 3.59 -12.99
CA ASN A 61 16.05 2.50 -13.30
C ASN A 61 15.81 1.32 -12.36
N GLY A 62 16.61 0.27 -12.46
CA GLY A 62 16.44 -0.94 -11.71
C GLY A 62 15.48 -1.92 -12.39
N SER A 63 15.12 -2.98 -11.67
CA SER A 63 14.27 -4.05 -12.19
C SER A 63 12.82 -3.65 -12.45
N GLU A 64 12.36 -2.56 -11.82
CA GLU A 64 10.98 -2.07 -11.90
C GLU A 64 10.84 -0.76 -12.69
N ALA A 65 11.85 -0.38 -13.47
CA ALA A 65 11.79 0.85 -14.29
C ALA A 65 10.48 0.91 -15.11
N ALA A 66 9.75 2.00 -14.95
CA ALA A 66 8.44 2.18 -15.56
C ALA A 66 8.15 3.66 -15.86
N HIS A 67 7.26 3.90 -16.82
CA HIS A 67 6.75 5.23 -17.19
C HIS A 67 7.85 6.28 -17.44
N ASP A 68 9.01 5.85 -17.97
CA ASP A 68 10.19 6.70 -18.19
C ASP A 68 10.63 7.51 -16.95
N GLY A 69 10.37 7.00 -15.76
CA GLY A 69 10.63 7.70 -14.50
C GLY A 69 9.76 8.96 -14.30
N LYS A 70 8.63 9.08 -14.98
CA LYS A 70 7.71 10.23 -14.87
C LYS A 70 6.48 9.84 -14.07
N PRO A 71 6.34 10.25 -12.80
CA PRO A 71 5.15 9.95 -12.03
C PRO A 71 3.94 10.69 -12.58
N ASP A 72 2.80 10.02 -12.60
CA ASP A 72 1.54 10.68 -12.92
C ASP A 72 1.25 11.79 -11.90
N LYS A 73 0.90 12.98 -12.40
CA LYS A 73 0.59 14.17 -11.59
C LYS A 73 -0.91 14.48 -11.58
N ASP A 74 -1.66 13.83 -12.46
CA ASP A 74 -3.09 14.07 -12.67
C ASP A 74 -3.95 12.96 -12.05
N PHE A 75 -3.36 12.18 -11.12
CA PHE A 75 -4.07 11.12 -10.40
C PHE A 75 -5.26 11.65 -9.59
N THR A 76 -6.26 10.79 -9.42
CA THR A 76 -7.50 11.11 -8.70
C THR A 76 -7.67 10.20 -7.49
N VAL A 77 -8.32 10.73 -6.45
CA VAL A 77 -8.62 9.99 -5.22
C VAL A 77 -10.12 10.06 -4.96
N THR A 78 -10.72 8.91 -4.72
CA THR A 78 -12.14 8.80 -4.38
C THR A 78 -12.32 8.01 -3.10
N ILE A 79 -13.47 8.22 -2.44
CA ILE A 79 -13.89 7.46 -1.28
C ILE A 79 -15.35 7.03 -1.44
N ALA A 80 -15.67 5.81 -1.00
CA ALA A 80 -17.02 5.28 -0.94
C ALA A 80 -17.25 4.61 0.40
N LYS A 81 -18.44 4.76 1.00
CA LYS A 81 -18.84 4.07 2.22
C LYS A 81 -19.78 2.90 1.88
N ASP A 82 -19.53 1.73 2.47
CA ASP A 82 -20.41 0.54 2.38
C ASP A 82 -20.88 0.17 0.96
N GLY A 83 -20.03 0.43 -0.05
CA GLY A 83 -20.33 0.16 -1.47
C GLY A 83 -21.22 1.23 -2.13
N GLU A 84 -21.41 2.38 -1.51
CA GLU A 84 -22.05 3.52 -2.12
C GLU A 84 -21.28 4.04 -3.33
N LYS A 85 -21.89 4.95 -4.08
CA LYS A 85 -21.25 5.58 -5.24
C LYS A 85 -20.00 6.36 -4.80
N PRO A 86 -18.81 6.11 -5.39
CA PRO A 86 -17.59 6.83 -5.07
C PRO A 86 -17.74 8.35 -5.25
N GLN A 87 -17.22 9.10 -4.32
CA GLN A 87 -17.15 10.56 -4.34
C GLN A 87 -15.68 10.99 -4.42
N ASP A 88 -15.44 12.16 -5.00
CA ASP A 88 -14.13 12.81 -4.94
C ASP A 88 -13.71 13.01 -3.47
N PHE A 89 -12.48 12.64 -3.15
CA PHE A 89 -12.02 12.60 -1.75
C PHE A 89 -12.04 13.99 -1.10
N ALA A 90 -11.53 15.01 -1.78
CA ALA A 90 -11.53 16.37 -1.25
C ALA A 90 -12.94 16.89 -0.98
N LYS A 91 -13.88 16.61 -1.90
CA LYS A 91 -15.29 17.02 -1.75
C LYS A 91 -15.99 16.29 -0.62
N ALA A 92 -15.71 15.00 -0.41
CA ALA A 92 -16.31 14.21 0.66
C ALA A 92 -16.00 14.76 2.06
N PHE A 93 -14.85 15.43 2.22
CA PHE A 93 -14.41 16.06 3.46
C PHE A 93 -14.51 17.60 3.47
N ASP A 94 -15.15 18.19 2.47
CA ASP A 94 -15.24 19.66 2.30
C ASP A 94 -13.87 20.34 2.37
N LEU A 95 -12.88 19.75 1.70
CA LEU A 95 -11.51 20.24 1.67
C LEU A 95 -11.19 20.88 0.32
N LYS A 96 -10.26 21.82 0.39
CA LYS A 96 -9.57 22.27 -0.82
C LYS A 96 -8.58 21.19 -1.26
N GLU A 97 -8.52 20.92 -2.57
CA GLU A 97 -7.53 20.00 -3.15
C GLU A 97 -6.12 20.35 -2.69
N PRO A 98 -5.36 19.40 -2.09
CA PRO A 98 -4.02 19.66 -1.60
C PRO A 98 -3.04 19.92 -2.75
N LYS A 99 -2.00 20.69 -2.44
CA LYS A 99 -0.93 20.93 -3.40
C LYS A 99 -0.21 19.63 -3.73
N LEU A 100 0.06 19.43 -5.03
CA LEU A 100 0.93 18.36 -5.49
C LEU A 100 2.36 18.61 -5.03
N GLU A 101 2.97 17.59 -4.42
CA GLU A 101 4.37 17.55 -4.01
C GLU A 101 5.10 16.52 -4.88
N THR A 102 6.37 16.77 -5.17
CA THR A 102 7.22 15.82 -5.90
C THR A 102 8.58 15.71 -5.23
N TRP A 103 9.11 14.49 -5.16
CA TRP A 103 10.47 14.22 -4.69
C TRP A 103 11.04 12.98 -5.35
N THR A 104 12.27 12.66 -5.02
CA THR A 104 12.99 11.49 -5.51
C THR A 104 13.62 10.79 -4.31
N PHE A 105 13.58 9.45 -4.30
CA PHE A 105 14.35 8.65 -3.38
C PHE A 105 15.09 7.54 -4.12
N SER A 106 16.06 6.93 -3.45
CA SER A 106 16.83 5.84 -4.00
C SER A 106 17.09 4.76 -2.96
N TRP A 107 17.26 3.52 -3.40
CA TRP A 107 17.69 2.40 -2.58
C TRP A 107 18.56 1.46 -3.39
N PHE A 108 19.28 0.57 -2.70
CA PHE A 108 19.97 -0.54 -3.33
C PHE A 108 19.06 -1.77 -3.34
N GLU A 109 18.94 -2.45 -4.48
CA GLU A 109 18.13 -3.66 -4.63
C GLU A 109 18.75 -4.86 -3.90
N ASP A 110 20.07 -4.87 -3.74
CA ASP A 110 20.77 -5.83 -2.90
C ASP A 110 20.72 -5.41 -1.43
N LEU A 111 20.16 -6.29 -0.59
CA LEU A 111 19.99 -6.05 0.84
C LEU A 111 21.29 -5.75 1.58
N PHE A 112 22.38 -6.36 1.17
CA PHE A 112 23.70 -6.17 1.78
C PHE A 112 24.60 -5.22 0.99
N ALA A 113 24.15 -4.76 -0.17
CA ALA A 113 24.89 -3.88 -1.07
C ALA A 113 26.31 -4.42 -1.42
N GLU A 114 26.45 -5.75 -1.44
CA GLU A 114 27.73 -6.40 -1.75
C GLU A 114 28.19 -6.09 -3.16
N ASP A 115 27.23 -6.02 -4.10
CA ASP A 115 27.43 -5.60 -5.49
C ASP A 115 26.76 -4.24 -5.74
N ALA A 116 26.92 -3.30 -4.82
CA ALA A 116 26.29 -1.99 -4.87
C ALA A 116 26.75 -1.20 -6.09
N GLY A 117 26.10 -1.48 -7.20
CA GLY A 117 26.22 -0.74 -8.43
C GLY A 117 25.48 0.61 -8.34
N THR A 118 24.71 0.94 -9.35
CA THR A 118 23.87 2.14 -9.36
C THR A 118 22.61 1.88 -8.50
N PRO A 119 22.27 2.75 -7.54
CA PRO A 119 21.04 2.60 -6.78
C PRO A 119 19.81 2.72 -7.68
N SER A 120 18.75 2.02 -7.34
CA SER A 120 17.44 2.21 -7.96
C SER A 120 16.87 3.54 -7.52
N VAL A 121 16.41 4.34 -8.48
CA VAL A 121 15.90 5.70 -8.27
C VAL A 121 14.41 5.74 -8.59
N VAL A 122 13.61 6.35 -7.73
CA VAL A 122 12.17 6.51 -7.92
C VAL A 122 11.78 7.96 -7.78
N ASN A 123 11.11 8.48 -8.79
CA ASN A 123 10.43 9.76 -8.73
C ASN A 123 9.01 9.57 -8.21
N VAL A 124 8.54 10.49 -7.40
CA VAL A 124 7.24 10.43 -6.71
C VAL A 124 6.45 11.70 -6.96
N ALA A 125 5.16 11.54 -7.22
CA ALA A 125 4.16 12.60 -7.12
C ALA A 125 3.19 12.25 -5.99
N SER A 126 2.85 13.20 -5.13
CA SER A 126 2.07 12.95 -3.91
C SER A 126 1.11 14.08 -3.59
N LYS A 127 0.02 13.72 -2.90
CA LYS A 127 -0.89 14.66 -2.23
C LYS A 127 -1.12 14.19 -0.80
N ALA A 128 -1.25 15.16 0.14
CA ALA A 128 -1.54 14.87 1.53
C ALA A 128 -2.77 15.64 2.01
N TYR A 129 -3.82 14.90 2.37
CA TYR A 129 -5.05 15.43 2.98
C TYR A 129 -4.90 15.29 4.50
N ARG A 130 -5.04 16.40 5.23
CA ARG A 130 -4.67 16.44 6.64
C ARG A 130 -5.86 16.67 7.56
N LYS A 131 -5.74 16.15 8.81
CA LYS A 131 -6.71 16.34 9.88
C LYS A 131 -8.11 15.81 9.52
N LEU A 132 -8.13 14.65 8.93
CA LEU A 132 -9.36 13.95 8.56
C LEU A 132 -9.95 13.22 9.77
N ALA A 133 -11.26 13.00 9.75
CA ALA A 133 -11.93 12.11 10.69
C ALA A 133 -13.16 11.50 10.02
N LEU A 134 -13.36 10.19 10.26
CA LEU A 134 -14.56 9.47 9.89
C LEU A 134 -15.41 9.26 11.15
N TYR A 135 -16.67 9.65 11.11
CA TYR A 135 -17.54 9.62 12.29
C TYR A 135 -18.52 8.45 12.27
N GLU A 136 -18.96 8.03 11.10
CA GLU A 136 -19.94 6.97 10.97
C GLU A 136 -19.27 5.61 10.88
N PRO A 137 -19.66 4.63 11.72
CA PRO A 137 -19.21 3.25 11.58
C PRO A 137 -19.56 2.68 10.22
N GLY A 138 -18.68 1.82 9.69
CA GLY A 138 -18.86 1.18 8.39
C GLY A 138 -17.53 0.90 7.71
N THR A 139 -17.61 0.39 6.49
CA THR A 139 -16.46 0.10 5.63
C THR A 139 -16.31 1.21 4.59
N TYR A 140 -15.14 1.76 4.49
CA TYR A 140 -14.80 2.83 3.55
C TYR A 140 -13.74 2.32 2.56
N THR A 141 -14.03 2.43 1.28
CA THR A 141 -13.09 2.11 0.20
C THR A 141 -12.50 3.38 -0.37
N VAL A 142 -11.19 3.54 -0.25
CA VAL A 142 -10.43 4.62 -0.89
C VAL A 142 -9.76 4.07 -2.14
N THR A 143 -9.93 4.76 -3.26
CA THR A 143 -9.36 4.38 -4.54
C THR A 143 -8.49 5.50 -5.08
N LEU A 144 -7.22 5.21 -5.31
CA LEU A 144 -6.27 6.04 -6.04
C LEU A 144 -6.22 5.54 -7.48
N LYS A 145 -6.58 6.38 -8.46
CA LYS A 145 -6.44 6.09 -9.90
C LYS A 145 -5.34 6.94 -10.50
N TYR A 146 -4.48 6.30 -11.27
CA TYR A 146 -3.28 6.93 -11.82
C TYR A 146 -2.93 6.29 -13.16
N TYR A 147 -2.06 6.93 -13.90
CA TYR A 147 -1.73 6.61 -15.29
C TYR A 147 -2.99 6.34 -16.13
N ASP A 148 -2.94 5.48 -17.09
CA ASP A 148 -4.05 5.19 -18.01
C ASP A 148 -5.06 4.16 -17.45
N GLY A 149 -5.42 4.26 -16.15
CA GLY A 149 -6.45 3.43 -15.53
C GLY A 149 -5.92 2.39 -14.54
N GLU A 150 -4.67 2.47 -14.15
CA GLU A 150 -4.17 1.74 -12.99
C GLU A 150 -4.84 2.25 -11.71
N GLU A 151 -5.03 1.35 -10.76
CA GLU A 151 -5.63 1.73 -9.47
C GLU A 151 -5.01 0.99 -8.29
N THR A 152 -5.00 1.68 -7.16
CA THR A 152 -4.70 1.10 -5.85
C THR A 152 -5.86 1.41 -4.91
N THR A 153 -6.37 0.39 -4.24
CA THR A 153 -7.47 0.51 -3.29
C THR A 153 -6.99 0.23 -1.87
N ALA A 154 -7.64 0.89 -0.89
CA ALA A 154 -7.50 0.58 0.52
C ALA A 154 -8.89 0.54 1.14
N GLU A 155 -9.20 -0.53 1.84
CA GLU A 155 -10.42 -0.69 2.61
C GLU A 155 -10.14 -0.35 4.08
N TRP A 156 -10.92 0.58 4.64
CA TRP A 156 -10.81 1.03 6.02
C TRP A 156 -12.08 0.70 6.79
N THR A 157 -11.94 0.25 8.01
CA THR A 157 -13.07 -0.01 8.89
C THR A 157 -13.16 1.03 10.00
N VAL A 158 -14.27 1.74 10.08
CA VAL A 158 -14.62 2.55 11.26
C VAL A 158 -15.41 1.67 12.22
N ARG A 159 -14.82 1.38 13.39
CA ARG A 159 -15.40 0.47 14.38
C ARG A 159 -16.51 1.14 15.16
N ASP A 160 -17.61 0.43 15.37
CA ASP A 160 -18.66 0.89 16.28
C ASP A 160 -18.18 0.89 17.74
N ILE A 161 -18.45 1.98 18.45
CA ILE A 161 -18.11 2.11 19.87
C ILE A 161 -19.19 1.43 20.70
N LYS A 162 -18.82 0.31 21.35
CA LYS A 162 -19.73 -0.40 22.25
C LYS A 162 -19.94 0.38 23.55
N PRO A 163 -21.20 0.68 23.93
CA PRO A 163 -21.48 1.53 25.09
C PRO A 163 -21.14 0.85 26.42
N LYS A 164 -21.05 -0.49 26.44
CA LYS A 164 -20.73 -1.25 27.66
C LYS A 164 -19.22 -1.46 27.79
N ARG A 165 -18.65 -0.91 28.85
CA ARG A 165 -17.25 -1.14 29.25
C ARG A 165 -16.99 -2.63 29.47
N LYS A 166 -16.02 -3.21 28.78
CA LYS A 166 -15.61 -4.61 28.93
C LYS A 166 -14.42 -4.81 29.88
N ALA A 167 -13.56 -3.79 29.99
CA ALA A 167 -12.39 -3.82 30.86
C ALA A 167 -12.46 -2.69 31.88
N LYS A 168 -12.04 -2.96 33.13
CA LYS A 168 -11.97 -1.96 34.19
C LYS A 168 -10.72 -1.10 34.03
N ASN A 169 -9.60 -1.73 33.71
CA ASN A 169 -8.30 -1.09 33.49
C ASN A 169 -7.65 -1.67 32.23
N VAL A 170 -6.78 -0.89 31.59
CA VAL A 170 -5.92 -1.30 30.48
C VAL A 170 -4.50 -0.96 30.85
N ILE A 171 -3.59 -1.93 30.76
CA ILE A 171 -2.16 -1.73 30.88
C ILE A 171 -1.58 -1.84 29.47
N PHE A 172 -0.91 -0.77 29.04
CA PHE A 172 -0.31 -0.69 27.73
C PHE A 172 1.20 -0.84 27.85
N PHE A 173 1.76 -1.87 27.19
CA PHE A 173 3.20 -2.11 27.14
C PHE A 173 3.74 -1.63 25.79
N ILE A 174 4.74 -0.78 25.82
CA ILE A 174 5.48 -0.35 24.63
C ILE A 174 6.87 -0.98 24.73
N GLY A 175 7.15 -1.92 23.82
CA GLY A 175 8.48 -2.49 23.70
C GLY A 175 9.29 -1.72 22.65
N ASP A 176 10.33 -1.02 23.08
CA ASP A 176 11.25 -0.36 22.17
C ASP A 176 12.13 -1.40 21.46
N GLY A 177 12.19 -1.34 20.13
CA GLY A 177 12.95 -2.27 19.31
C GLY A 177 12.41 -3.73 19.27
N MET A 178 11.24 -3.99 19.86
CA MET A 178 10.61 -5.32 19.83
C MET A 178 9.97 -5.59 18.47
N THR A 179 10.38 -6.68 17.85
CA THR A 179 9.72 -7.20 16.65
C THR A 179 8.61 -8.20 17.02
N THR A 180 7.67 -8.45 16.09
CA THR A 180 6.60 -9.45 16.29
C THR A 180 7.14 -10.84 16.59
N SER A 181 8.31 -11.20 16.06
CA SER A 181 8.96 -12.48 16.33
C SER A 181 9.48 -12.59 17.77
N MET A 182 9.87 -11.50 18.41
CA MET A 182 10.30 -11.52 19.83
C MET A 182 9.13 -11.76 20.78
N VAL A 183 7.94 -11.29 20.45
CA VAL A 183 6.73 -11.52 21.25
C VAL A 183 6.21 -12.94 21.12
N GLY A 184 6.35 -13.55 19.91
CA GLY A 184 5.85 -14.89 19.63
C GLY A 184 6.64 -16.04 20.31
N PHE A 185 7.86 -15.79 20.79
CA PHE A 185 8.71 -16.78 21.44
C PHE A 185 8.64 -16.77 22.98
N SER A 186 7.81 -15.91 23.58
CA SER A 186 7.60 -15.95 25.02
C SER A 186 6.74 -17.18 25.36
N PRO A 187 7.28 -18.21 26.07
CA PRO A 187 6.46 -19.33 26.50
C PRO A 187 5.40 -18.80 27.46
N ILE A 188 4.14 -19.02 27.11
CA ILE A 188 3.03 -18.80 28.02
C ILE A 188 3.12 -19.92 29.06
N GLY A 189 3.70 -19.63 30.22
CA GLY A 189 3.71 -20.50 31.38
C GLY A 189 2.37 -20.46 32.10
#